data_1dca0e03762cc037a8334d8e36e2be3a
#
_entry.id   1dca0e03762cc037a8334d8e36e2be3a
#
_cell.length_a   1.000
_cell.length_b   1.000
_cell.length_c   1.000
_cell.angle_alpha   90.00
_cell.angle_beta   90.00
_cell.angle_gamma   90.00
#
_symmetry.space_group_name_H-M   'P 1'
#
loop_
_entity.id
_entity.type
_entity.pdbx_description
1 polymer ?
#
loop_
_entity_poly.entity_id
_entity_poly.type
_entity_poly.pdbx_seq_one_letter_code
_entity_poly.pdbx_strand_id
1 'polypeptide(L)'
;MAGASAHGRSRTHTADWKPLTVCNYSKQIKKHLIPRLGAAKLEDLDTHTIQLFYNSLTKSGLAPKTVKNIHGVLHAALEQAISNGYISKNPTAGCKLPKVVRPEIKPLEPEEIVRMLKEAKKDAYDNLFIVAMFTGMRQGELLGLSWDNVNFKIGQITIKQQLQCKDGVYFLETPKSGKYRVLSPAPVVMEALKDEHQQQNANKQIVGAAWENKWNLVFTDALGKNLVRRTVVKHFKAVIERAKIPSDVRFHDLRHSFAVTSLYTGDDIKTVQANLGHATAQFTLDVYGHVTQKMRQESAMRMQAFYNHLEV
;
A
#
# COMPACT_ATOMS: atom_id res chain seq x y z
N MET A 1 31.71 -1.19 31.40
CA MET A 1 30.63 -0.20 31.15
C MET A 1 29.76 -0.74 30.04
N ALA A 2 28.71 -1.42 30.43
CA ALA A 2 27.75 -2.04 29.54
C ALA A 2 26.67 -1.03 29.18
N GLY A 3 26.25 -1.00 27.94
CA GLY A 3 25.03 -0.32 27.60
C GLY A 3 25.11 0.72 26.50
N ALA A 4 25.83 0.47 25.40
CA ALA A 4 25.47 1.07 24.13
C ALA A 4 24.18 0.41 23.66
N SER A 5 23.10 0.67 24.42
CA SER A 5 21.80 0.08 24.21
C SER A 5 21.20 0.58 22.88
N ALA A 6 20.46 -0.26 22.20
CA ALA A 6 19.58 0.07 21.10
C ALA A 6 18.68 1.30 21.38
N HIS A 7 18.64 1.82 22.60
CA HIS A 7 17.99 3.05 23.04
C HIS A 7 18.67 4.35 22.55
N GLY A 8 19.99 4.35 22.29
CA GLY A 8 20.71 5.57 21.90
C GLY A 8 20.31 6.13 20.53
N ARG A 9 19.80 5.28 19.61
CA ARG A 9 19.39 5.72 18.27
C ARG A 9 17.99 6.26 18.17
N SER A 10 17.15 5.91 19.11
CA SER A 10 15.77 6.41 19.13
C SER A 10 15.70 7.94 19.29
N ARG A 11 16.75 8.57 19.80
CA ARG A 11 16.73 10.01 20.14
C ARG A 11 17.37 10.98 19.14
N THR A 12 18.28 10.53 18.28
CA THR A 12 19.07 11.48 17.44
C THR A 12 18.63 11.60 15.99
N HIS A 13 17.91 10.60 15.43
CA HIS A 13 17.47 10.64 14.03
C HIS A 13 15.97 10.32 13.82
N THR A 14 15.18 10.19 14.86
CA THR A 14 13.75 9.88 14.74
C THR A 14 12.87 11.09 14.46
N ALA A 15 13.38 12.32 14.61
CA ALA A 15 12.62 13.54 14.40
C ALA A 15 12.03 13.63 12.98
N ASP A 16 12.78 13.14 11.98
CA ASP A 16 12.39 13.19 10.56
C ASP A 16 11.66 11.91 10.08
N TRP A 17 11.54 10.90 10.94
CA TRP A 17 10.96 9.64 10.53
C TRP A 17 9.45 9.60 10.75
N LYS A 18 8.74 9.08 9.76
CA LYS A 18 7.30 8.86 9.90
C LYS A 18 6.99 7.91 11.08
N PRO A 19 5.94 8.19 11.86
CA PRO A 19 5.60 7.44 13.08
C PRO A 19 5.53 5.91 12.89
N LEU A 20 5.01 5.44 11.75
CA LEU A 20 4.94 4.02 11.42
C LEU A 20 6.30 3.39 11.10
N THR A 21 7.24 4.15 10.54
CA THR A 21 8.62 3.67 10.29
C THR A 21 9.31 3.41 11.63
N VAL A 22 9.20 4.35 12.56
CA VAL A 22 9.73 4.18 13.94
C VAL A 22 9.11 2.96 14.61
N CYS A 23 7.78 2.80 14.53
CA CYS A 23 7.07 1.66 15.10
C CYS A 23 7.55 0.33 14.51
N ASN A 24 7.69 0.25 13.19
CA ASN A 24 8.16 -0.96 12.51
C ASN A 24 9.60 -1.31 12.87
N TYR A 25 10.51 -0.34 12.94
CA TYR A 25 11.89 -0.54 13.34
C TYR A 25 11.96 -1.00 14.80
N SER A 26 11.22 -0.34 15.70
CA SER A 26 11.13 -0.75 17.11
C SER A 26 10.64 -2.18 17.28
N LYS A 27 9.63 -2.60 16.49
CA LYS A 27 9.14 -3.98 16.49
C LYS A 27 10.23 -4.97 16.04
N GLN A 28 10.97 -4.67 14.95
CA GLN A 28 12.07 -5.52 14.48
C GLN A 28 13.18 -5.62 15.52
N ILE A 29 13.55 -4.51 16.12
CA ILE A 29 14.58 -4.45 17.16
C ILE A 29 14.18 -5.30 18.38
N LYS A 30 13.01 -5.00 18.95
CA LYS A 30 12.54 -5.68 20.18
C LYS A 30 12.28 -7.18 19.98
N LYS A 31 11.70 -7.56 18.84
CA LYS A 31 11.30 -8.95 18.60
C LYS A 31 12.44 -9.84 18.11
N HIS A 32 13.39 -9.30 17.36
CA HIS A 32 14.37 -10.12 16.65
C HIS A 32 15.83 -9.80 16.99
N LEU A 33 16.21 -8.51 17.12
CA LEU A 33 17.59 -8.12 17.34
C LEU A 33 18.00 -8.27 18.81
N ILE A 34 17.26 -7.61 19.72
CA ILE A 34 17.60 -7.63 21.17
C ILE A 34 17.68 -9.05 21.71
N PRO A 35 16.75 -9.98 21.47
CA PRO A 35 16.81 -11.31 22.08
C PRO A 35 18.00 -12.17 21.63
N ARG A 36 18.63 -11.85 20.51
CA ARG A 36 19.70 -12.68 19.92
C ARG A 36 21.07 -11.99 19.87
N LEU A 37 21.08 -10.68 19.74
CA LEU A 37 22.32 -9.90 19.60
C LEU A 37 22.49 -8.86 20.70
N GLY A 38 21.46 -8.61 21.53
CA GLY A 38 21.48 -7.53 22.50
C GLY A 38 22.49 -7.70 23.64
N ALA A 39 22.92 -8.92 23.93
CA ALA A 39 23.96 -9.21 24.93
C ALA A 39 25.38 -9.18 24.36
N ALA A 40 25.55 -9.24 23.03
CA ALA A 40 26.85 -9.21 22.39
C ALA A 40 27.46 -7.79 22.45
N LYS A 41 28.77 -7.71 22.68
CA LYS A 41 29.47 -6.43 22.51
C LYS A 41 29.57 -6.09 21.04
N LEU A 42 29.62 -4.80 20.74
CA LEU A 42 29.65 -4.32 19.36
C LEU A 42 30.91 -4.77 18.61
N GLU A 43 32.04 -4.87 19.32
CA GLU A 43 33.34 -5.38 18.83
C GLU A 43 33.32 -6.86 18.46
N ASP A 44 32.45 -7.65 19.11
CA ASP A 44 32.33 -9.12 18.92
C ASP A 44 31.36 -9.45 17.74
N LEU A 45 30.69 -8.47 17.19
CA LEU A 45 29.75 -8.66 16.07
C LEU A 45 30.53 -8.78 14.75
N ASP A 46 30.98 -9.98 14.42
CA ASP A 46 31.58 -10.27 13.12
C ASP A 46 30.56 -10.75 12.08
N THR A 47 31.00 -10.86 10.82
CA THR A 47 30.15 -11.30 9.70
C THR A 47 29.63 -12.73 9.92
N HIS A 48 30.41 -13.59 10.53
CA HIS A 48 30.03 -14.98 10.79
C HIS A 48 28.87 -15.06 11.80
N THR A 49 29.00 -14.38 12.92
CA THR A 49 27.96 -14.29 13.97
C THR A 49 26.65 -13.76 13.42
N ILE A 50 26.72 -12.69 12.61
CA ILE A 50 25.52 -12.12 11.98
C ILE A 50 24.93 -13.04 10.92
N GLN A 51 25.77 -13.77 10.16
CA GLN A 51 25.27 -14.76 9.22
C GLN A 51 24.53 -15.91 9.93
N LEU A 52 25.08 -16.41 11.04
CA LEU A 52 24.42 -17.43 11.86
C LEU A 52 23.07 -16.92 12.39
N PHE A 53 23.02 -15.65 12.81
CA PHE A 53 21.76 -15.01 13.21
C PHE A 53 20.73 -15.02 12.07
N TYR A 54 21.08 -14.61 10.84
CA TYR A 54 20.13 -14.65 9.71
C TYR A 54 19.70 -16.08 9.35
N ASN A 55 20.62 -17.03 9.42
CA ASN A 55 20.31 -18.44 9.21
C ASN A 55 19.30 -18.95 10.25
N SER A 56 19.46 -18.54 11.52
CA SER A 56 18.52 -18.89 12.59
C SER A 56 17.12 -18.30 12.37
N LEU A 57 17.00 -17.07 11.85
CA LEU A 57 15.73 -16.46 11.50
C LEU A 57 15.03 -17.24 10.38
N THR A 58 15.78 -17.65 9.37
CA THR A 58 15.25 -18.46 8.26
C THR A 58 14.80 -19.84 8.75
N LYS A 59 15.61 -20.50 9.58
CA LYS A 59 15.26 -21.80 10.19
C LYS A 59 14.02 -21.71 11.09
N SER A 60 13.77 -20.56 11.72
CA SER A 60 12.55 -20.33 12.52
C SER A 60 11.31 -20.02 11.68
N GLY A 61 11.38 -20.16 10.35
CA GLY A 61 10.24 -19.99 9.43
C GLY A 61 9.93 -18.55 9.04
N LEU A 62 10.81 -17.57 9.31
CA LEU A 62 10.58 -16.21 8.85
C LEU A 62 10.71 -16.12 7.33
N ALA A 63 9.76 -15.41 6.72
CA ALA A 63 9.79 -15.16 5.27
C ALA A 63 11.07 -14.40 4.85
N PRO A 64 11.68 -14.71 3.69
CA PRO A 64 12.88 -14.06 3.17
C PRO A 64 12.82 -12.53 3.21
N LYS A 65 11.68 -11.95 2.87
CA LYS A 65 11.45 -10.49 2.92
C LYS A 65 11.55 -9.93 4.34
N THR A 66 11.08 -10.69 5.34
CA THR A 66 11.18 -10.29 6.75
C THR A 66 12.62 -10.28 7.22
N VAL A 67 13.40 -11.32 6.87
CA VAL A 67 14.84 -11.39 7.17
C VAL A 67 15.57 -10.21 6.53
N LYS A 68 15.28 -9.90 5.26
CA LYS A 68 15.84 -8.73 4.56
C LYS A 68 15.48 -7.39 5.23
N ASN A 69 14.28 -7.26 5.76
CA ASN A 69 13.87 -6.05 6.50
C ASN A 69 14.63 -5.93 7.83
N ILE A 70 14.82 -7.05 8.57
CA ILE A 70 15.61 -7.08 9.81
C ILE A 70 17.08 -6.72 9.51
N HIS A 71 17.64 -7.28 8.44
CA HIS A 71 18.98 -6.90 7.97
C HIS A 71 19.07 -5.39 7.71
N GLY A 72 18.12 -4.78 6.98
CA GLY A 72 18.13 -3.35 6.71
C GLY A 72 18.17 -2.49 7.97
N VAL A 73 17.47 -2.90 9.04
CA VAL A 73 17.50 -2.20 10.34
C VAL A 73 18.86 -2.37 11.01
N LEU A 74 19.41 -3.57 11.04
CA LEU A 74 20.72 -3.85 11.64
C LEU A 74 21.84 -3.17 10.86
N HIS A 75 21.83 -3.28 9.53
CA HIS A 75 22.79 -2.65 8.64
C HIS A 75 22.87 -1.14 8.87
N ALA A 76 21.72 -0.46 8.82
CA ALA A 76 21.67 0.96 9.10
C ALA A 76 22.13 1.30 10.52
N ALA A 77 21.93 0.40 11.52
CA ALA A 77 22.43 0.58 12.87
C ALA A 77 23.97 0.52 12.95
N LEU A 78 24.56 -0.39 12.21
CA LEU A 78 26.01 -0.57 12.21
C LEU A 78 26.73 0.46 11.34
N GLU A 79 26.12 0.94 10.24
CA GLU A 79 26.62 2.09 9.49
C GLU A 79 26.76 3.33 10.37
N GLN A 80 25.78 3.56 11.23
CA GLN A 80 25.90 4.66 12.19
C GLN A 80 26.96 4.41 13.24
N ALA A 81 27.16 3.18 13.66
CA ALA A 81 28.25 2.84 14.59
C ALA A 81 29.62 3.16 13.97
N ILE A 82 29.79 2.95 12.65
CA ILE A 82 30.96 3.40 11.90
C ILE A 82 31.07 4.93 11.95
N SER A 83 29.99 5.62 11.59
CA SER A 83 29.97 7.09 11.58
C SER A 83 30.28 7.71 12.96
N ASN A 84 29.96 6.97 14.03
CA ASN A 84 30.26 7.37 15.41
C ASN A 84 31.66 6.91 15.91
N GLY A 85 32.45 6.22 15.07
CA GLY A 85 33.78 5.74 15.41
C GLY A 85 33.81 4.50 16.33
N TYR A 86 32.66 3.80 16.52
CA TYR A 86 32.61 2.62 17.40
C TYR A 86 33.16 1.35 16.75
N ILE A 87 33.07 1.22 15.45
CA ILE A 87 33.59 0.13 14.63
C ILE A 87 34.15 0.68 13.31
N SER A 88 35.12 -0.02 12.71
CA SER A 88 35.78 0.41 11.47
C SER A 88 35.11 -0.09 10.19
N LYS A 89 34.32 -1.17 10.28
CA LYS A 89 33.63 -1.79 9.13
C LYS A 89 32.28 -2.33 9.54
N ASN A 90 31.36 -2.40 8.56
CA ASN A 90 30.04 -2.96 8.81
C ASN A 90 30.04 -4.48 8.59
N PRO A 91 29.90 -5.29 9.64
CA PRO A 91 29.95 -6.73 9.50
C PRO A 91 28.74 -7.34 8.77
N THR A 92 27.66 -6.59 8.58
CA THR A 92 26.52 -7.05 7.78
C THR A 92 26.78 -7.01 6.26
N ALA A 93 27.77 -6.24 5.80
CA ALA A 93 28.01 -6.03 4.35
C ALA A 93 28.39 -7.34 3.62
N GLY A 94 29.10 -8.28 4.32
CA GLY A 94 29.48 -9.58 3.77
C GLY A 94 28.43 -10.68 3.90
N CYS A 95 27.27 -10.40 4.50
CA CYS A 95 26.28 -11.44 4.78
C CYS A 95 25.44 -11.79 3.54
N LYS A 96 25.18 -13.08 3.36
CA LYS A 96 24.27 -13.60 2.33
C LYS A 96 22.83 -13.65 2.86
N LEU A 97 21.92 -12.98 2.16
CA LEU A 97 20.50 -12.94 2.51
C LEU A 97 19.71 -13.96 1.68
N PRO A 98 18.61 -14.51 2.24
CA PRO A 98 17.74 -15.40 1.50
C PRO A 98 17.13 -14.68 0.29
N LYS A 99 17.01 -15.41 -0.84
CA LYS A 99 16.41 -14.90 -2.07
C LYS A 99 14.94 -14.60 -1.85
N VAL A 100 14.54 -13.36 -2.14
CA VAL A 100 13.14 -12.95 -2.12
C VAL A 100 12.53 -13.24 -3.49
N VAL A 101 11.65 -14.23 -3.55
CA VAL A 101 10.81 -14.45 -4.73
C VAL A 101 9.62 -13.51 -4.62
N ARG A 102 9.45 -12.65 -5.61
CA ARG A 102 8.24 -11.81 -5.69
C ARG A 102 7.11 -12.68 -6.23
N PRO A 103 5.96 -12.77 -5.51
CA PRO A 103 4.80 -13.44 -6.07
C PRO A 103 4.36 -12.72 -7.35
N GLU A 104 3.92 -13.47 -8.32
CA GLU A 104 3.28 -12.92 -9.51
C GLU A 104 2.04 -12.13 -9.09
N ILE A 105 1.89 -10.94 -9.66
CA ILE A 105 0.70 -10.13 -9.42
C ILE A 105 -0.36 -10.61 -10.41
N LYS A 106 -1.47 -11.11 -9.87
CA LYS A 106 -2.62 -11.54 -10.64
C LYS A 106 -3.72 -10.48 -10.52
N PRO A 107 -3.86 -9.59 -11.51
CA PRO A 107 -4.99 -8.68 -11.57
C PRO A 107 -6.28 -9.49 -11.79
N LEU A 108 -7.39 -8.93 -11.39
CA LEU A 108 -8.70 -9.51 -11.70
C LEU A 108 -8.97 -9.40 -13.20
N GLU A 109 -9.43 -10.50 -13.80
CA GLU A 109 -9.90 -10.52 -15.18
C GLU A 109 -11.25 -9.78 -15.29
N PRO A 110 -11.62 -9.27 -16.48
CA PRO A 110 -12.87 -8.52 -16.68
C PRO A 110 -14.11 -9.25 -16.15
N GLU A 111 -14.22 -10.56 -16.37
CA GLU A 111 -15.33 -11.39 -15.89
C GLU A 111 -15.33 -11.52 -14.36
N GLU A 112 -14.16 -11.52 -13.74
CA GLU A 112 -14.02 -11.53 -12.28
C GLU A 112 -14.43 -10.19 -11.68
N ILE A 113 -14.06 -9.08 -12.33
CA ILE A 113 -14.49 -7.73 -11.95
C ILE A 113 -16.02 -7.65 -11.96
N VAL A 114 -16.65 -8.13 -13.03
CA VAL A 114 -18.13 -8.15 -13.15
C VAL A 114 -18.76 -8.96 -12.01
N ARG A 115 -18.26 -10.18 -11.73
CA ARG A 115 -18.77 -11.00 -10.63
C ARG A 115 -18.56 -10.33 -9.26
N MET A 116 -17.38 -9.77 -9.04
CA MET A 116 -17.06 -9.06 -7.80
C MET A 116 -18.02 -7.87 -7.57
N LEU A 117 -18.21 -7.01 -8.56
CA LEU A 117 -19.09 -5.85 -8.46
C LEU A 117 -20.55 -6.23 -8.23
N LYS A 118 -21.02 -7.31 -8.88
CA LYS A 118 -22.37 -7.84 -8.67
C LYS A 118 -22.58 -8.31 -7.22
N GLU A 119 -21.61 -9.02 -6.66
CA GLU A 119 -21.68 -9.48 -5.27
C GLU A 119 -21.39 -8.36 -4.26
N ALA A 120 -20.61 -7.36 -4.63
CA ALA A 120 -20.38 -6.18 -3.82
C ALA A 120 -21.66 -5.39 -3.52
N LYS A 121 -22.59 -5.29 -4.47
CA LYS A 121 -23.90 -4.63 -4.28
C LYS A 121 -24.74 -5.18 -3.12
N LYS A 122 -24.38 -6.35 -2.62
CA LYS A 122 -25.05 -6.99 -1.46
C LYS A 122 -24.30 -6.70 -0.14
N ASP A 123 -23.28 -5.88 -0.19
CA ASP A 123 -22.42 -5.59 0.96
C ASP A 123 -22.55 -4.10 1.37
N ALA A 124 -22.43 -3.83 2.65
CA ALA A 124 -22.52 -2.47 3.19
C ALA A 124 -21.41 -1.50 2.69
N TYR A 125 -20.37 -2.03 2.02
CA TYR A 125 -19.25 -1.25 1.51
C TYR A 125 -19.14 -1.32 -0.02
N ASP A 126 -20.25 -1.52 -0.72
CA ASP A 126 -20.28 -1.62 -2.18
C ASP A 126 -19.68 -0.38 -2.87
N ASN A 127 -20.07 0.82 -2.45
CA ASN A 127 -19.52 2.07 -2.97
C ASN A 127 -18.00 2.17 -2.75
N LEU A 128 -17.50 1.72 -1.59
CA LEU A 128 -16.06 1.69 -1.30
C LEU A 128 -15.32 0.76 -2.28
N PHE A 129 -15.89 -0.39 -2.62
CA PHE A 129 -15.26 -1.33 -3.55
C PHE A 129 -15.28 -0.80 -4.99
N ILE A 130 -16.35 -0.11 -5.41
CA ILE A 130 -16.41 0.59 -6.71
C ILE A 130 -15.30 1.65 -6.79
N VAL A 131 -15.24 2.53 -5.79
CA VAL A 131 -14.21 3.58 -5.75
C VAL A 131 -12.80 2.98 -5.72
N ALA A 132 -12.57 1.92 -4.94
CA ALA A 132 -11.27 1.24 -4.89
C ALA A 132 -10.86 0.66 -6.25
N MET A 133 -11.79 -0.01 -6.95
CA MET A 133 -11.55 -0.66 -8.24
C MET A 133 -11.26 0.36 -9.35
N PHE A 134 -12.00 1.46 -9.43
CA PHE A 134 -11.93 2.40 -10.54
C PHE A 134 -11.09 3.66 -10.28
N THR A 135 -10.38 3.72 -9.13
CA THR A 135 -9.41 4.80 -8.85
C THR A 135 -8.01 4.28 -8.55
N GLY A 136 -7.87 3.01 -8.22
CA GLY A 136 -6.60 2.43 -7.79
C GLY A 136 -6.01 3.06 -6.53
N MET A 137 -6.80 3.76 -5.71
CA MET A 137 -6.35 4.34 -4.44
C MET A 137 -5.80 3.28 -3.49
N ARG A 138 -4.77 3.64 -2.72
CA ARG A 138 -4.32 2.77 -1.62
C ARG A 138 -5.40 2.70 -0.54
N GLN A 139 -5.54 1.56 0.13
CA GLN A 139 -6.55 1.41 1.18
C GLN A 139 -6.50 2.54 2.22
N GLY A 140 -5.30 2.98 2.61
CA GLY A 140 -5.18 4.10 3.57
C GLY A 140 -5.62 5.44 3.00
N GLU A 141 -5.40 5.70 1.72
CA GLU A 141 -5.87 6.90 1.00
C GLU A 141 -7.40 6.88 0.89
N LEU A 142 -7.96 5.73 0.53
CA LEU A 142 -9.40 5.53 0.42
C LEU A 142 -10.12 5.76 1.76
N LEU A 143 -9.62 5.14 2.84
CA LEU A 143 -10.18 5.30 4.19
C LEU A 143 -9.91 6.68 4.80
N GLY A 144 -8.95 7.43 4.27
CA GLY A 144 -8.64 8.80 4.68
C GLY A 144 -9.21 9.86 3.73
N LEU A 145 -9.99 9.46 2.72
CA LEU A 145 -10.65 10.41 1.83
C LEU A 145 -11.73 11.17 2.60
N SER A 146 -11.69 12.51 2.55
CA SER A 146 -12.71 13.37 3.14
C SER A 146 -13.55 14.04 2.06
N TRP A 147 -14.77 14.43 2.40
CA TRP A 147 -15.69 15.12 1.49
C TRP A 147 -15.11 16.45 0.97
N ASP A 148 -14.27 17.12 1.76
CA ASP A 148 -13.57 18.34 1.35
C ASP A 148 -12.62 18.13 0.16
N ASN A 149 -12.33 16.90 -0.17
CA ASN A 149 -11.43 16.50 -1.25
C ASN A 149 -12.18 15.90 -2.44
N VAL A 150 -13.50 15.91 -2.43
CA VAL A 150 -14.36 15.44 -3.53
C VAL A 150 -15.08 16.65 -4.13
N ASN A 151 -14.78 16.95 -5.38
CA ASN A 151 -15.43 18.03 -6.11
C ASN A 151 -16.43 17.46 -7.12
N PHE A 152 -17.70 17.44 -6.74
CA PHE A 152 -18.78 16.94 -7.60
C PHE A 152 -19.07 17.82 -8.82
N LYS A 153 -18.74 19.13 -8.79
CA LYS A 153 -19.00 20.04 -9.90
C LYS A 153 -18.12 19.74 -11.11
N ILE A 154 -16.86 19.43 -10.86
CA ILE A 154 -15.86 19.15 -11.91
C ILE A 154 -15.45 17.67 -11.97
N GLY A 155 -16.07 16.80 -11.17
CA GLY A 155 -15.81 15.36 -11.19
C GLY A 155 -14.40 14.99 -10.75
N GLN A 156 -13.85 15.62 -9.71
CA GLN A 156 -12.46 15.40 -9.28
C GLN A 156 -12.33 14.98 -7.83
N ILE A 157 -11.31 14.18 -7.56
CA ILE A 157 -10.92 13.74 -6.23
C ILE A 157 -9.46 14.14 -5.98
N THR A 158 -9.20 14.84 -4.88
CA THR A 158 -7.84 15.21 -4.46
C THR A 158 -7.34 14.26 -3.38
N ILE A 159 -6.25 13.54 -3.63
CA ILE A 159 -5.65 12.61 -2.67
C ILE A 159 -4.47 13.29 -2.00
N LYS A 160 -4.66 13.82 -0.80
CA LYS A 160 -3.65 14.55 -0.02
C LYS A 160 -3.33 13.94 1.34
N GLN A 161 -4.05 12.87 1.72
CA GLN A 161 -3.92 12.24 3.03
C GLN A 161 -4.25 10.76 3.00
N GLN A 162 -3.88 10.06 4.05
CA GLN A 162 -4.20 8.65 4.28
C GLN A 162 -4.52 8.42 5.74
N LEU A 163 -5.48 7.55 6.03
CA LEU A 163 -5.77 7.11 7.38
C LEU A 163 -4.73 6.07 7.83
N GLN A 164 -4.11 6.32 8.97
CA GLN A 164 -3.14 5.44 9.61
C GLN A 164 -3.59 5.11 11.03
N CYS A 165 -3.05 3.99 11.55
CA CYS A 165 -3.28 3.59 12.93
C CYS A 165 -1.95 3.22 13.57
N LYS A 166 -1.67 3.79 14.74
CA LYS A 166 -0.51 3.44 15.57
C LYS A 166 -1.01 3.18 17.00
N ASP A 167 -0.70 2.00 17.49
CA ASP A 167 -1.04 1.58 18.87
C ASP A 167 -2.53 1.81 19.22
N GLY A 168 -3.44 1.53 18.27
CA GLY A 168 -4.89 1.72 18.42
C GLY A 168 -5.39 3.13 18.13
N VAL A 169 -4.50 4.11 18.01
CA VAL A 169 -4.88 5.51 17.74
C VAL A 169 -4.85 5.77 16.23
N TYR A 170 -5.96 6.27 15.71
CA TYR A 170 -6.08 6.68 14.31
C TYR A 170 -5.69 8.13 14.10
N PHE A 171 -5.02 8.41 12.99
CA PHE A 171 -4.61 9.76 12.58
C PHE A 171 -4.54 9.85 11.06
N LEU A 172 -4.68 11.06 10.54
CA LEU A 172 -4.45 11.36 9.13
C LEU A 172 -2.99 11.75 8.91
N GLU A 173 -2.38 11.18 7.90
CA GLU A 173 -1.00 11.43 7.52
C GLU A 173 -0.92 11.81 6.05
N THR A 174 -0.04 12.76 5.70
CA THR A 174 0.26 13.10 4.31
C THR A 174 0.93 11.93 3.59
N PRO A 175 0.77 11.79 2.25
CA PRO A 175 1.45 10.76 1.48
C PRO A 175 2.98 10.79 1.66
N LYS A 176 3.64 9.65 1.43
CA LYS A 176 5.10 9.54 1.58
C LYS A 176 5.89 10.53 0.72
N SER A 177 5.36 10.89 -0.43
CA SER A 177 5.98 11.84 -1.36
C SER A 177 5.84 13.30 -0.95
N GLY A 178 5.03 13.61 0.07
CA GLY A 178 4.63 14.98 0.40
C GLY A 178 3.75 15.65 -0.67
N LYS A 179 3.55 15.00 -1.81
CA LYS A 179 2.79 15.53 -2.95
C LYS A 179 1.36 14.99 -2.92
N TYR A 180 0.40 15.84 -3.15
CA TYR A 180 -0.98 15.46 -3.46
C TYR A 180 -1.10 15.11 -4.95
N ARG A 181 -2.15 14.37 -5.30
CA ARG A 181 -2.54 14.13 -6.69
C ARG A 181 -4.02 14.32 -6.86
N VAL A 182 -4.41 14.76 -8.05
CA VAL A 182 -5.82 14.91 -8.44
C VAL A 182 -6.17 13.79 -9.40
N LEU A 183 -7.30 13.16 -9.17
CA LEU A 183 -7.89 12.17 -10.07
C LEU A 183 -9.13 12.77 -10.71
N SER A 184 -9.32 12.50 -12.00
CA SER A 184 -10.59 12.66 -12.72
C SER A 184 -11.13 11.26 -13.03
N PRO A 185 -11.82 10.62 -12.07
CA PRO A 185 -12.25 9.24 -12.20
C PRO A 185 -13.42 9.09 -13.17
N ALA A 186 -13.69 7.85 -13.58
CA ALA A 186 -14.86 7.52 -14.39
C ALA A 186 -16.18 7.95 -13.68
N PRO A 187 -17.23 8.32 -14.42
CA PRO A 187 -18.51 8.77 -13.84
C PRO A 187 -19.09 7.83 -12.78
N VAL A 188 -18.97 6.52 -12.94
CA VAL A 188 -19.44 5.52 -11.97
C VAL A 188 -18.86 5.72 -10.57
N VAL A 189 -17.65 6.25 -10.45
CA VAL A 189 -17.02 6.56 -9.15
C VAL A 189 -17.72 7.76 -8.50
N MET A 190 -18.03 8.78 -9.30
CA MET A 190 -18.72 9.97 -8.79
C MET A 190 -20.18 9.66 -8.40
N GLU A 191 -20.83 8.73 -9.09
CA GLU A 191 -22.14 8.20 -8.72
C GLU A 191 -22.07 7.43 -7.40
N ALA A 192 -21.15 6.50 -7.26
CA ALA A 192 -20.93 5.77 -6.00
C ALA A 192 -20.64 6.71 -4.82
N LEU A 193 -19.89 7.80 -5.05
CA LEU A 193 -19.66 8.82 -4.02
C LEU A 193 -20.90 9.63 -3.66
N LYS A 194 -21.80 9.91 -4.63
CA LYS A 194 -23.08 10.56 -4.35
C LYS A 194 -23.98 9.64 -3.51
N ASP A 195 -24.05 8.37 -3.87
CA ASP A 195 -24.85 7.39 -3.13
C ASP A 195 -24.31 7.23 -1.70
N GLU A 196 -23.00 7.16 -1.52
CA GLU A 196 -22.36 7.13 -0.21
C GLU A 196 -22.71 8.37 0.62
N HIS A 197 -22.70 9.55 0.01
CA HIS A 197 -23.06 10.80 0.67
C HIS A 197 -24.53 10.80 1.13
N GLN A 198 -25.43 10.26 0.31
CA GLN A 198 -26.84 10.13 0.67
C GLN A 198 -27.03 9.12 1.83
N GLN A 199 -26.37 7.97 1.77
CA GLN A 199 -26.40 6.96 2.85
C GLN A 199 -25.87 7.53 4.16
N GLN A 200 -24.75 8.25 4.12
CA GLN A 200 -24.17 8.91 5.28
C GLN A 200 -25.12 9.94 5.91
N ASN A 201 -25.78 10.76 5.07
CA ASN A 201 -26.74 11.75 5.54
C ASN A 201 -27.95 11.07 6.19
N ALA A 202 -28.46 9.98 5.64
CA ALA A 202 -29.53 9.19 6.24
C ALA A 202 -29.11 8.61 7.61
N ASN A 203 -27.93 7.98 7.67
CA ASN A 203 -27.38 7.48 8.92
C ASN A 203 -27.23 8.58 9.97
N LYS A 204 -26.70 9.75 9.58
CA LYS A 204 -26.55 10.91 10.47
C LYS A 204 -27.88 11.37 11.07
N GLN A 205 -28.96 11.36 10.26
CA GLN A 205 -30.31 11.71 10.74
C GLN A 205 -30.83 10.68 11.75
N ILE A 206 -30.60 9.38 11.49
CA ILE A 206 -31.03 8.29 12.38
C ILE A 206 -30.28 8.34 13.73
N VAL A 207 -28.98 8.54 13.68
CA VAL A 207 -28.10 8.46 14.86
C VAL A 207 -28.09 9.77 15.66
N GLY A 208 -28.39 10.89 15.01
CA GLY A 208 -28.48 12.21 15.66
C GLY A 208 -27.17 12.64 16.32
N ALA A 209 -27.24 12.98 17.59
CA ALA A 209 -26.10 13.47 18.37
C ALA A 209 -24.95 12.45 18.57
N ALA A 210 -25.21 11.15 18.33
CA ALA A 210 -24.16 10.12 18.40
C ALA A 210 -23.29 10.03 17.13
N TRP A 211 -23.59 10.83 16.09
CA TRP A 211 -22.79 10.88 14.88
C TRP A 211 -21.42 11.52 15.14
N GLU A 212 -20.33 10.81 14.81
CA GLU A 212 -18.95 11.23 15.10
C GLU A 212 -18.03 11.09 13.85
N ASN A 213 -18.15 12.00 12.88
CA ASN A 213 -17.23 12.05 11.72
C ASN A 213 -16.27 13.24 11.85
N LYS A 214 -15.30 13.15 12.77
CA LYS A 214 -14.38 14.23 13.12
C LYS A 214 -13.47 14.70 11.97
N TRP A 215 -13.27 13.87 10.94
CA TRP A 215 -12.42 14.18 9.79
C TRP A 215 -13.20 14.36 8.50
N ASN A 216 -14.51 14.44 8.57
CA ASN A 216 -15.39 14.54 7.41
C ASN A 216 -15.12 13.47 6.36
N LEU A 217 -14.86 12.21 6.81
CA LEU A 217 -14.51 11.09 5.94
C LEU A 217 -15.67 10.67 5.04
N VAL A 218 -15.33 10.25 3.82
CA VAL A 218 -16.27 9.68 2.86
C VAL A 218 -16.78 8.32 3.34
N PHE A 219 -15.89 7.43 3.77
CA PHE A 219 -16.26 6.07 4.20
C PHE A 219 -16.18 5.95 5.71
N THR A 220 -17.34 5.72 6.33
CA THR A 220 -17.50 5.61 7.79
C THR A 220 -18.32 4.38 8.15
N ASP A 221 -18.34 4.03 9.43
CA ASP A 221 -19.34 3.12 9.96
C ASP A 221 -20.69 3.82 10.17
N ALA A 222 -21.69 3.07 10.64
CA ALA A 222 -23.04 3.59 10.86
C ALA A 222 -23.11 4.74 11.88
N LEU A 223 -22.09 4.92 12.72
CA LEU A 223 -21.99 6.00 13.72
C LEU A 223 -21.13 7.18 13.24
N GLY A 224 -20.64 7.13 11.98
CA GLY A 224 -19.75 8.15 11.42
C GLY A 224 -18.27 7.96 11.76
N LYS A 225 -17.90 6.92 12.50
CA LYS A 225 -16.49 6.68 12.87
C LYS A 225 -15.70 6.12 11.68
N ASN A 226 -14.40 6.32 11.72
CA ASN A 226 -13.51 5.79 10.70
C ASN A 226 -13.56 4.26 10.61
N LEU A 227 -13.54 3.73 9.40
CA LEU A 227 -13.49 2.29 9.17
C LEU A 227 -12.14 1.69 9.59
N VAL A 228 -12.20 0.50 10.17
CA VAL A 228 -11.03 -0.31 10.51
C VAL A 228 -10.60 -1.10 9.26
N ARG A 229 -9.30 -1.05 8.91
CA ARG A 229 -8.77 -1.77 7.73
C ARG A 229 -9.15 -3.25 7.70
N ARG A 230 -9.11 -3.94 8.85
CA ARG A 230 -9.44 -5.37 8.94
C ARG A 230 -10.91 -5.63 8.62
N THR A 231 -11.80 -4.75 9.03
CA THR A 231 -13.24 -4.85 8.73
C THR A 231 -13.45 -4.79 7.22
N VAL A 232 -12.90 -3.79 6.54
CA VAL A 232 -12.99 -3.66 5.08
C VAL A 232 -12.41 -4.90 4.36
N VAL A 233 -11.26 -5.41 4.82
CA VAL A 233 -10.67 -6.63 4.25
C VAL A 233 -11.57 -7.85 4.49
N LYS A 234 -12.22 -7.96 5.65
CA LYS A 234 -13.17 -9.06 5.94
C LYS A 234 -14.36 -9.03 4.99
N HIS A 235 -14.98 -7.87 4.80
CA HIS A 235 -16.08 -7.70 3.85
C HIS A 235 -15.64 -7.98 2.41
N PHE A 236 -14.47 -7.46 2.00
CA PHE A 236 -13.91 -7.77 0.69
C PHE A 236 -13.73 -9.27 0.47
N LYS A 237 -13.18 -10.00 1.46
CA LYS A 237 -13.01 -11.46 1.35
C LYS A 237 -14.34 -12.19 1.24
N ALA A 238 -15.37 -11.75 1.93
CA ALA A 238 -16.72 -12.32 1.78
C ALA A 238 -17.30 -12.04 0.38
N VAL A 239 -17.05 -10.87 -0.20
CA VAL A 239 -17.43 -10.56 -1.59
C VAL A 239 -16.70 -11.46 -2.57
N ILE A 240 -15.38 -11.62 -2.44
CA ILE A 240 -14.54 -12.49 -3.29
C ILE A 240 -15.02 -13.94 -3.23
N GLU A 241 -15.33 -14.45 -2.05
CA GLU A 241 -15.87 -15.81 -1.86
C GLU A 241 -17.22 -15.99 -2.56
N ARG A 242 -18.18 -15.07 -2.36
CA ARG A 242 -19.48 -15.12 -3.05
C ARG A 242 -19.34 -14.99 -4.56
N ALA A 243 -18.39 -14.23 -5.04
CA ALA A 243 -18.09 -14.05 -6.46
C ALA A 243 -17.36 -15.26 -7.07
N LYS A 244 -16.99 -16.27 -6.28
CA LYS A 244 -16.21 -17.44 -6.71
C LYS A 244 -14.90 -17.04 -7.38
N ILE A 245 -14.21 -16.07 -6.78
CA ILE A 245 -12.87 -15.61 -7.17
C ILE A 245 -11.86 -16.28 -6.24
N PRO A 246 -10.62 -16.59 -6.71
CA PRO A 246 -9.60 -17.21 -5.87
C PRO A 246 -9.36 -16.47 -4.55
N SER A 247 -9.28 -17.20 -3.45
CA SER A 247 -9.19 -16.64 -2.10
C SER A 247 -7.85 -15.95 -1.79
N ASP A 248 -6.82 -16.12 -2.61
CA ASP A 248 -5.53 -15.44 -2.50
C ASP A 248 -5.58 -13.97 -2.96
N VAL A 249 -6.61 -13.56 -3.71
CA VAL A 249 -6.85 -12.16 -4.10
C VAL A 249 -6.99 -11.27 -2.87
N ARG A 250 -6.21 -10.21 -2.81
CA ARG A 250 -6.15 -9.25 -1.71
C ARG A 250 -6.84 -7.94 -2.09
N PHE A 251 -7.30 -7.19 -1.11
CA PHE A 251 -7.86 -5.85 -1.35
C PHE A 251 -6.92 -4.94 -2.16
N HIS A 252 -5.59 -5.06 -1.95
CA HIS A 252 -4.62 -4.26 -2.70
C HIS A 252 -4.53 -4.65 -4.18
N ASP A 253 -4.97 -5.85 -4.53
CA ASP A 253 -4.95 -6.32 -5.92
C ASP A 253 -6.02 -5.62 -6.79
N LEU A 254 -7.04 -4.97 -6.18
CA LEU A 254 -7.92 -4.03 -6.89
C LEU A 254 -7.15 -2.87 -7.54
N ARG A 255 -6.13 -2.36 -6.86
CA ARG A 255 -5.25 -1.34 -7.41
C ARG A 255 -4.40 -1.87 -8.57
N HIS A 256 -3.97 -3.13 -8.49
CA HIS A 256 -3.27 -3.78 -9.59
C HIS A 256 -4.20 -4.00 -10.78
N SER A 257 -5.43 -4.42 -10.51
CA SER A 257 -6.48 -4.58 -11.54
C SER A 257 -6.80 -3.25 -12.22
N PHE A 258 -6.96 -2.16 -11.45
CA PHE A 258 -7.11 -0.82 -12.01
C PHE A 258 -5.98 -0.47 -12.98
N ALA A 259 -4.72 -0.68 -12.58
CA ALA A 259 -3.59 -0.33 -13.43
C ALA A 259 -3.55 -1.11 -14.74
N VAL A 260 -3.83 -2.43 -14.67
CA VAL A 260 -3.87 -3.29 -15.86
C VAL A 260 -5.04 -2.91 -16.75
N THR A 261 -6.24 -2.69 -16.17
CA THR A 261 -7.42 -2.27 -16.92
C THR A 261 -7.21 -0.93 -17.60
N SER A 262 -6.61 0.07 -16.92
CA SER A 262 -6.28 1.36 -17.50
C SER A 262 -5.35 1.24 -18.71
N LEU A 263 -4.27 0.46 -18.59
CA LEU A 263 -3.38 0.20 -19.72
C LEU A 263 -4.09 -0.54 -20.86
N TYR A 264 -4.95 -1.51 -20.51
CA TYR A 264 -5.71 -2.28 -21.48
C TYR A 264 -6.74 -1.42 -22.23
N THR A 265 -7.35 -0.44 -21.58
CA THR A 265 -8.30 0.51 -22.20
C THR A 265 -7.64 1.65 -22.97
N GLY A 266 -6.30 1.73 -22.95
CA GLY A 266 -5.54 2.65 -23.79
C GLY A 266 -4.87 3.81 -23.05
N ASP A 267 -4.93 3.86 -21.73
CA ASP A 267 -4.18 4.85 -20.96
C ASP A 267 -2.66 4.66 -21.18
N ASP A 268 -1.94 5.76 -21.30
CA ASP A 268 -0.49 5.71 -21.31
C ASP A 268 0.10 5.46 -19.92
N ILE A 269 1.34 4.92 -19.88
CA ILE A 269 2.01 4.54 -18.63
C ILE A 269 2.19 5.72 -17.66
N LYS A 270 2.39 6.94 -18.19
CA LYS A 270 2.56 8.15 -17.34
C LYS A 270 1.25 8.56 -16.69
N THR A 271 0.15 8.46 -17.41
CA THR A 271 -1.20 8.68 -16.88
C THR A 271 -1.50 7.67 -15.77
N VAL A 272 -1.29 6.37 -16.00
CA VAL A 272 -1.46 5.34 -14.96
C VAL A 272 -0.54 5.58 -13.76
N GLN A 273 0.72 5.94 -13.99
CA GLN A 273 1.66 6.29 -12.94
C GLN A 273 1.17 7.49 -12.10
N ALA A 274 0.70 8.54 -12.76
CA ALA A 274 0.16 9.74 -12.10
C ALA A 274 -1.07 9.41 -11.26
N ASN A 275 -2.05 8.70 -11.83
CA ASN A 275 -3.26 8.25 -11.15
C ASN A 275 -2.94 7.39 -9.91
N LEU A 276 -2.00 6.48 -10.03
CA LEU A 276 -1.58 5.64 -8.92
C LEU A 276 -0.69 6.38 -7.91
N GLY A 277 -0.02 7.47 -8.27
CA GLY A 277 0.97 8.15 -7.44
C GLY A 277 2.18 7.25 -7.15
N HIS A 278 2.72 6.59 -8.18
CA HIS A 278 3.97 5.86 -8.11
C HIS A 278 5.16 6.81 -8.25
N ALA A 279 6.20 6.61 -7.44
CA ALA A 279 7.38 7.46 -7.46
C ALA A 279 8.16 7.34 -8.79
N THR A 280 8.11 6.16 -9.45
CA THR A 280 8.79 5.90 -10.72
C THR A 280 7.90 5.11 -11.67
N ALA A 281 8.02 5.38 -12.99
CA ALA A 281 7.37 4.61 -14.05
C ALA A 281 7.90 3.17 -14.10
N GLN A 282 9.16 2.95 -13.70
CA GLN A 282 9.79 1.63 -13.65
C GLN A 282 8.96 0.64 -12.82
N PHE A 283 8.41 1.07 -11.68
CA PHE A 283 7.55 0.19 -10.87
C PHE A 283 6.28 -0.22 -11.63
N THR A 284 5.68 0.69 -12.41
CA THR A 284 4.52 0.40 -13.25
C THR A 284 4.89 -0.57 -14.36
N LEU A 285 6.03 -0.37 -15.01
CA LEU A 285 6.56 -1.26 -16.05
C LEU A 285 6.91 -2.66 -15.52
N ASP A 286 7.62 -2.74 -14.39
CA ASP A 286 8.04 -4.02 -13.80
C ASP A 286 6.85 -4.87 -13.38
N VAL A 287 5.75 -4.24 -12.98
CA VAL A 287 4.55 -4.91 -12.48
C VAL A 287 3.57 -5.26 -13.61
N TYR A 288 3.50 -4.42 -14.65
CA TYR A 288 2.45 -4.52 -15.68
C TYR A 288 3.00 -4.74 -17.09
N GLY A 289 4.31 -4.86 -17.24
CA GLY A 289 4.97 -5.07 -18.54
C GLY A 289 4.56 -6.36 -19.28
N HIS A 290 3.83 -7.26 -18.61
CA HIS A 290 3.35 -8.53 -19.19
C HIS A 290 2.01 -8.41 -19.96
N VAL A 291 1.34 -7.26 -19.91
CA VAL A 291 0.10 -7.00 -20.69
C VAL A 291 0.34 -6.95 -22.21
N THR A 292 1.51 -7.30 -22.67
CA THR A 292 2.15 -6.85 -23.89
C THR A 292 1.69 -7.50 -25.18
N GLN A 293 1.15 -8.71 -25.21
CA GLN A 293 0.88 -9.37 -26.50
C GLN A 293 -0.32 -8.76 -27.21
N LYS A 294 -1.42 -8.52 -26.50
CA LYS A 294 -2.62 -7.89 -27.06
C LYS A 294 -2.36 -6.42 -27.40
N MET A 295 -1.69 -5.68 -26.51
CA MET A 295 -1.29 -4.28 -26.79
C MET A 295 -0.36 -4.18 -28.02
N ARG A 296 0.52 -5.15 -28.25
CA ARG A 296 1.34 -5.21 -29.48
C ARG A 296 0.49 -5.44 -30.72
N GLN A 297 -0.49 -6.34 -30.64
CA GLN A 297 -1.42 -6.59 -31.75
C GLN A 297 -2.27 -5.36 -32.05
N GLU A 298 -2.84 -4.72 -31.01
CA GLU A 298 -3.63 -3.49 -31.17
C GLU A 298 -2.78 -2.31 -31.68
N SER A 299 -1.54 -2.21 -31.23
CA SER A 299 -0.58 -1.23 -31.78
C SER A 299 -0.32 -1.47 -33.26
N ALA A 300 -0.15 -2.72 -33.66
CA ALA A 300 0.01 -3.07 -35.07
C ALA A 300 -1.22 -2.75 -35.89
N MET A 301 -2.42 -3.00 -35.34
CA MET A 301 -3.68 -2.64 -36.01
C MET A 301 -3.88 -1.12 -36.13
N ARG A 302 -3.52 -0.36 -35.09
CA ARG A 302 -3.53 1.12 -35.17
C ARG A 302 -2.56 1.65 -36.23
N MET A 303 -1.37 1.05 -36.33
CA MET A 303 -0.41 1.43 -37.36
C MET A 303 -0.91 1.07 -38.77
N GLN A 304 -1.54 -0.10 -38.93
CA GLN A 304 -2.18 -0.48 -40.19
C GLN A 304 -3.32 0.47 -40.56
N ALA A 305 -4.17 0.84 -39.61
CA ALA A 305 -5.24 1.81 -39.83
C ALA A 305 -4.68 3.19 -40.28
N PHE A 306 -3.60 3.65 -39.61
CA PHE A 306 -2.91 4.87 -40.03
C PHE A 306 -2.34 4.75 -41.47
N TYR A 307 -1.69 3.63 -41.79
CA TYR A 307 -1.20 3.38 -43.16
C TYR A 307 -2.33 3.45 -44.19
N ASN A 308 -3.48 2.83 -43.90
CA ASN A 308 -4.62 2.84 -44.84
C ASN A 308 -5.20 4.25 -45.04
N HIS A 309 -4.98 5.19 -44.08
CA HIS A 309 -5.41 6.58 -44.22
C HIS A 309 -4.45 7.46 -45.02
N LEU A 310 -3.26 6.97 -45.31
CA LEU A 310 -2.27 7.73 -46.07
C LEU A 310 -2.54 7.72 -47.59
N GLU A 311 -3.61 7.05 -48.05
CA GLU A 311 -4.02 6.98 -49.48
C GLU A 311 -2.84 6.67 -50.44
N VAL A 312 -1.95 5.75 -50.05
CA VAL A 312 -0.79 5.32 -50.85
C VAL A 312 -1.15 4.15 -51.77
#